data_c734ef4aac97ec785fbd1924038315b2
#
_entry.id   c734ef4aac97ec785fbd1924038315b2
#
_cell.length_a   1.000
_cell.length_b   1.000
_cell.length_c   1.000
_cell.angle_alpha   90.00
_cell.angle_beta   90.00
_cell.angle_gamma   90.00
#
_symmetry.space_group_name_H-M   'P 1'
#
loop_
_entity.id
_entity.type
_entity.pdbx_description
1 polymer ?
#
loop_
_entity_poly.entity_id
_entity_poly.type
_entity_poly.pdbx_seq_one_letter_code
_entity_poly.pdbx_strand_id
1 'polypeptide(L)'
;MTFGSVVRDEDGRQANERMIHEQLPAVITKIARMLAVKPEYFVTHPAELKIVQALSESELRDLVREHGWRSVSRVGGKRIEFYNDAGAAYRPL
;
A
#
# COMPACT_ATOMS: atom_id res chain seq x y z
N MET A 1 -12.19 28.11 23.86
CA MET A 1 -11.77 28.48 22.54
C MET A 1 -11.71 27.30 21.60
N THR A 2 -12.60 27.32 20.67
CA THR A 2 -12.77 26.24 19.71
C THR A 2 -11.62 26.14 18.70
N PHE A 3 -10.89 27.21 18.50
CA PHE A 3 -9.81 27.24 17.54
C PHE A 3 -8.67 26.26 17.83
N GLY A 4 -8.34 26.10 19.11
CA GLY A 4 -7.26 25.20 19.50
C GLY A 4 -7.54 23.75 19.18
N SER A 5 -8.80 23.32 19.35
CA SER A 5 -9.20 21.95 19.08
C SER A 5 -9.16 21.63 17.58
N VAL A 6 -9.63 22.57 16.75
CA VAL A 6 -9.65 22.41 15.30
C VAL A 6 -8.23 22.33 14.76
N VAL A 7 -7.34 23.20 15.25
CA VAL A 7 -5.94 23.20 14.82
C VAL A 7 -5.25 21.90 15.19
N ARG A 8 -5.52 21.35 16.38
CA ARG A 8 -4.94 20.07 16.79
C ARG A 8 -5.37 18.93 15.88
N ASP A 9 -6.63 18.90 15.51
CA ASP A 9 -7.15 17.86 14.64
C ASP A 9 -6.49 17.93 13.27
N GLU A 10 -6.31 19.12 12.75
CA GLU A 10 -5.63 19.32 11.49
C GLU A 10 -4.16 18.91 11.56
N ASP A 11 -3.48 19.29 12.64
CA ASP A 11 -2.08 18.91 12.84
C ASP A 11 -1.92 17.39 12.94
N GLY A 12 -2.82 16.72 13.65
CA GLY A 12 -2.81 15.28 13.76
C GLY A 12 -3.02 14.59 12.42
N ARG A 13 -3.93 15.15 11.62
CA ARG A 13 -4.22 14.62 10.29
C ARG A 13 -3.02 14.80 9.36
N GLN A 14 -2.40 15.95 9.38
CA GLN A 14 -1.21 16.23 8.58
C GLN A 14 -0.03 15.34 8.99
N ALA A 15 0.14 15.09 10.28
CA ALA A 15 1.20 14.22 10.75
C ALA A 15 0.99 12.79 10.26
N ASN A 16 -0.24 12.28 10.27
CA ASN A 16 -0.55 10.95 9.76
C ASN A 16 -0.32 10.86 8.26
N GLU A 17 -0.77 11.85 7.50
CA GLU A 17 -0.56 11.90 6.07
C GLU A 17 0.93 11.95 5.73
N ARG A 18 1.68 12.75 6.46
CA ARG A 18 3.12 12.86 6.27
C ARG A 18 3.82 11.53 6.53
N MET A 19 3.44 10.84 7.59
CA MET A 19 4.00 9.55 7.93
C MET A 19 3.72 8.51 6.84
N ILE A 20 2.49 8.51 6.31
CA ILE A 20 2.11 7.64 5.22
C ILE A 20 2.95 7.93 3.98
N HIS A 21 3.10 9.20 3.61
CA HIS A 21 3.90 9.60 2.46
C HIS A 21 5.37 9.23 2.61
N GLU A 22 5.91 9.34 3.82
CA GLU A 22 7.31 9.01 4.07
C GLU A 22 7.57 7.51 4.02
N GLN A 23 6.63 6.71 4.51
CA GLN A 23 6.80 5.27 4.58
C GLN A 23 6.30 4.52 3.35
N LEU A 24 5.43 5.14 2.58
CA LEU A 24 4.83 4.51 1.41
C LEU A 24 5.87 4.02 0.40
N PRO A 25 6.90 4.80 0.02
CA PRO A 25 7.91 4.31 -0.93
C PRO A 25 8.61 3.06 -0.46
N ALA A 26 8.92 2.96 0.83
CA ALA A 26 9.57 1.77 1.39
C ALA A 26 8.65 0.55 1.32
N VAL A 27 7.37 0.73 1.63
CA VAL A 27 6.39 -0.35 1.54
C VAL A 27 6.21 -0.81 0.09
N ILE A 28 6.11 0.13 -0.84
CA ILE A 28 5.99 -0.18 -2.26
C ILE A 28 7.22 -0.93 -2.75
N THR A 29 8.41 -0.51 -2.34
CA THR A 29 9.66 -1.17 -2.70
C THR A 29 9.67 -2.62 -2.21
N LYS A 30 9.19 -2.85 -0.99
CA LYS A 30 9.09 -4.20 -0.43
C LYS A 30 8.12 -5.05 -1.24
N ILE A 31 6.94 -4.52 -1.55
CA ILE A 31 5.94 -5.22 -2.36
C ILE A 31 6.52 -5.57 -3.73
N ALA A 32 7.18 -4.61 -4.37
CA ALA A 32 7.79 -4.82 -5.69
C ALA A 32 8.85 -5.91 -5.64
N ARG A 33 9.67 -5.92 -4.59
CA ARG A 33 10.70 -6.93 -4.40
C ARG A 33 10.10 -8.33 -4.25
N MET A 34 9.03 -8.43 -3.46
CA MET A 34 8.35 -9.71 -3.26
C MET A 34 7.68 -10.19 -4.54
N LEU A 35 7.03 -9.28 -5.27
CA LEU A 35 6.34 -9.62 -6.52
C LEU A 35 7.30 -9.90 -7.67
N ALA A 36 8.57 -9.54 -7.54
CA ALA A 36 9.58 -9.90 -8.53
C ALA A 36 9.92 -11.39 -8.49
N VAL A 37 9.70 -12.04 -7.34
CA VAL A 37 10.06 -13.45 -7.15
C VAL A 37 8.85 -14.35 -6.84
N LYS A 38 7.69 -13.76 -6.57
CA LYS A 38 6.47 -14.50 -6.26
C LYS A 38 5.31 -13.94 -7.09
N PRO A 39 4.33 -14.79 -7.44
CA PRO A 39 3.17 -14.34 -8.19
C PRO A 39 2.17 -13.53 -7.35
N GLU A 40 2.36 -13.49 -6.04
CA GLU A 40 1.45 -12.80 -5.12
C GLU A 40 2.18 -12.31 -3.88
N TYR A 41 1.66 -11.26 -3.30
CA TYR A 41 2.10 -10.76 -2.01
C TYR A 41 0.90 -10.20 -1.23
N PHE A 42 0.69 -10.70 -0.02
CA PHE A 42 -0.42 -10.28 0.82
C PHE A 42 0.09 -9.34 1.91
N VAL A 43 -0.44 -8.12 1.92
CA VAL A 43 -0.13 -7.14 2.96
C VAL A 43 -1.03 -7.45 4.16
N THR A 44 -0.46 -8.05 5.19
CA THR A 44 -1.18 -8.43 6.40
C THR A 44 -0.60 -7.80 7.65
N HIS A 45 0.65 -7.39 7.61
CA HIS A 45 1.31 -6.76 8.74
C HIS A 45 0.62 -5.43 9.06
N PRO A 46 0.21 -5.19 10.32
CA PRO A 46 -0.60 -4.00 10.66
C PRO A 46 -0.01 -2.68 10.22
N ALA A 47 1.29 -2.49 10.38
CA ALA A 47 1.94 -1.24 9.99
C ALA A 47 1.90 -1.00 8.48
N GLU A 48 2.18 -2.02 7.70
CA GLU A 48 2.13 -1.93 6.24
C GLU A 48 0.69 -1.80 5.74
N LEU A 49 -0.20 -2.58 6.33
CA LEU A 49 -1.61 -2.57 5.96
C LEU A 49 -2.23 -1.19 6.15
N LYS A 50 -1.91 -0.53 7.24
CA LYS A 50 -2.40 0.82 7.53
C LYS A 50 -1.98 1.80 6.44
N ILE A 51 -0.74 1.69 5.99
CA ILE A 51 -0.19 2.58 4.96
C ILE A 51 -0.88 2.33 3.62
N VAL A 52 -1.01 1.07 3.23
CA VAL A 52 -1.60 0.71 1.93
C VAL A 52 -3.11 0.98 1.92
N GLN A 53 -3.80 0.77 3.04
CA GLN A 53 -5.23 1.05 3.15
C GLN A 53 -5.56 2.54 3.05
N ALA A 54 -4.60 3.40 3.30
CA ALA A 54 -4.79 4.84 3.14
C ALA A 54 -4.90 5.26 1.68
N LEU A 55 -4.47 4.40 0.76
CA LEU A 55 -4.60 4.67 -0.67
C LEU A 55 -6.04 4.39 -1.13
N SER A 56 -6.53 5.23 -2.04
CA SER A 56 -7.82 5.00 -2.66
C SER A 56 -7.73 3.84 -3.65
N GLU A 57 -8.88 3.33 -4.10
CA GLU A 57 -8.90 2.28 -5.11
C GLU A 57 -8.21 2.74 -6.40
N SER A 58 -8.43 3.99 -6.77
CA SER A 58 -7.81 4.57 -7.94
C SER A 58 -6.29 4.59 -7.82
N GLU A 59 -5.80 4.99 -6.66
CA GLU A 59 -4.36 5.03 -6.38
C GLU A 59 -3.76 3.63 -6.39
N LEU A 60 -4.47 2.65 -5.86
CA LEU A 60 -4.01 1.25 -5.89
C LEU A 60 -3.94 0.71 -7.32
N ARG A 61 -4.92 1.05 -8.16
CA ARG A 61 -4.91 0.65 -9.57
C ARG A 61 -3.76 1.31 -10.32
N ASP A 62 -3.52 2.58 -10.05
CA ASP A 62 -2.40 3.30 -10.66
C ASP A 62 -1.07 2.67 -10.26
N LEU A 63 -0.93 2.29 -9.01
CA LEU A 63 0.26 1.62 -8.50
C LEU A 63 0.51 0.31 -9.24
N VAL A 64 -0.53 -0.49 -9.41
CA VAL A 64 -0.47 -1.77 -10.14
C VAL A 64 -0.05 -1.52 -11.59
N ARG A 65 -0.65 -0.51 -12.22
CA ARG A 65 -0.33 -0.16 -13.61
C ARG A 65 1.10 0.32 -13.77
N GLU A 66 1.54 1.19 -12.88
CA GLU A 66 2.89 1.74 -12.94
C GLU A 66 3.98 0.68 -12.81
N HIS A 67 3.73 -0.34 -12.00
CA HIS A 67 4.71 -1.40 -11.77
C HIS A 67 4.52 -2.61 -12.68
N GLY A 68 3.49 -2.60 -13.51
CA GLY A 68 3.21 -3.72 -14.39
C GLY A 68 2.70 -4.95 -13.66
N TRP A 69 2.13 -4.77 -12.48
CA TRP A 69 1.51 -5.87 -11.73
C TRP A 69 0.15 -6.22 -12.34
N ARG A 70 -0.36 -7.39 -11.99
CA ARG A 70 -1.61 -7.87 -12.56
C ARG A 70 -2.83 -7.21 -11.93
N SER A 71 -2.93 -7.25 -10.60
CA SER A 71 -4.11 -6.75 -9.90
C SER A 71 -3.85 -6.53 -8.42
N VAL A 72 -4.80 -5.86 -7.78
CA VAL A 72 -4.81 -5.65 -6.34
C VAL A 72 -6.25 -5.84 -5.85
N SER A 73 -6.41 -6.49 -4.70
CA SER A 73 -7.73 -6.72 -4.09
C SER A 73 -7.68 -6.42 -2.60
N ARG A 74 -8.74 -5.77 -2.10
CA ARG A 74 -8.93 -5.57 -0.67
C ARG A 74 -9.81 -6.69 -0.13
N VAL A 75 -9.37 -7.33 0.93
CA VAL A 75 -10.10 -8.45 1.52
C VAL A 75 -10.51 -8.09 2.95
N GLY A 76 -11.75 -7.62 3.09
CA GLY A 76 -12.38 -7.39 4.38
C GLY A 76 -11.67 -6.42 5.31
N GLY A 77 -10.86 -5.50 4.81
CA GLY A 77 -10.10 -4.56 5.62
C GLY A 77 -8.99 -5.20 6.45
N LYS A 78 -8.76 -6.50 6.30
CA LYS A 78 -7.75 -7.23 7.06
C LYS A 78 -6.49 -7.51 6.29
N ARG A 79 -6.57 -7.47 4.96
CA ARG A 79 -5.40 -7.66 4.11
C ARG A 79 -5.66 -7.06 2.73
N ILE A 80 -4.56 -6.79 2.04
CA ILE A 80 -4.61 -6.34 0.65
C ILE A 80 -3.73 -7.31 -0.13
N GLU A 81 -4.25 -7.86 -1.21
CA GLU A 81 -3.58 -8.87 -2.01
C GLU A 81 -3.12 -8.27 -3.33
N PHE A 82 -1.83 -8.38 -3.59
CA PHE A 82 -1.24 -7.96 -4.86
C PHE A 82 -0.85 -9.19 -5.67
N TYR A 83 -1.09 -9.15 -6.98
CA TYR A 83 -0.77 -10.23 -7.89
C TYR A 83 0.09 -9.72 -9.04
N ASN A 84 1.05 -10.54 -9.46
CA ASN A 84 1.94 -10.18 -10.55
C ASN A 84 2.29 -11.39 -11.40
N ASP A 85 1.87 -11.39 -12.65
CA ASP A 85 2.14 -12.47 -13.59
C ASP A 85 3.63 -12.62 -13.89
N ALA A 86 4.39 -11.52 -13.86
CA ALA A 86 5.83 -11.56 -14.08
C ALA A 86 6.54 -12.41 -13.04
N GLY A 87 6.11 -12.34 -11.77
CA GLY A 87 6.64 -13.19 -10.71
C GLY A 87 6.40 -14.66 -10.97
N ALA A 88 5.25 -15.00 -11.52
CA ALA A 88 4.92 -16.38 -11.88
C ALA A 88 5.78 -16.87 -13.03
N ALA A 89 6.12 -15.99 -13.97
CA ALA A 89 6.93 -16.34 -15.14
C ALA A 89 8.38 -16.70 -14.77
N TYR A 90 8.86 -16.26 -13.63
CA TYR A 90 10.19 -16.55 -13.18
C TYR A 90 10.34 -17.86 -12.44
N ARG A 91 9.29 -18.62 -12.29
CA ARG A 91 9.40 -19.93 -11.64
C ARG A 91 10.26 -20.85 -12.49
N PRO A 92 11.29 -21.44 -11.91
CA PRO A 92 12.08 -22.42 -12.67
C PRO A 92 11.20 -23.63 -12.97
N LEU A 93 11.28 -24.07 -14.15
CA LEU A 93 10.53 -25.23 -14.60
C LEU A 93 11.18 -26.53 -14.14
#